data_2a9edbdb2892067f7a600f5b5da2c351
#
_entry.id   2a9edbdb2892067f7a600f5b5da2c351
#
_cell.length_a   1.000
_cell.length_b   1.000
_cell.length_c   1.000
_cell.angle_alpha   90.00
_cell.angle_beta   90.00
_cell.angle_gamma   90.00
#
_symmetry.space_group_name_H-M   'P 1'
#
loop_
_entity.id
_entity.type
_entity.pdbx_description
1 polymer ?
#
loop_
_entity_poly.entity_id
_entity_poly.type
_entity_poly.pdbx_seq_one_letter_code
_entity_poly.pdbx_strand_id
1 'polypeptide(L)'
;LVKINRLLIACFGFVLPCCICLQAGETTLKAEASKTEGIPYEIKWPSIEQELLDVLKTQATLIKLEKRPITVRSGLVKRAERDVEQFTKVLAAHGYFAGHVSFVLDEAHSPILVKFKINPGLHYKVSHITLLSPNDVSVMKNQTVALTSDVVGVEVGDYVNLSKIHAGKERIKKYFQHIGYPFVEVSEPEAIINHEKAELQIIYRLQTGLIARIVDTKIDGLTHLCPDFVKNRVLWQSGQKYDQYKIDKTKRKLIETGLLSTVTITPEKSLEPKDGSEEEKVVMRVKASEGAPRAFGVGARFATSEGVGGHLAWDHNNLKRNGEHLGFSLNSSKRETKARAAYDISDFLSPRQKWMNEISAVRERTRAYVGRTYNIGTRIQRPFGDHFKGSVGLIGEVGRIRRENTTYNTHLLGFPGELKLDASDDLLNPTRGARVDGRITPYVGKLNTSPGMTITQGNVSAYLPFMTNEIGESRGVLAGFVKGGSIFIKSLDFVPPNKRFYAGGGGSVRGYGYQMLGPLDSQNIPLGGRSLAEVGTELRIKTTETLGFVTFLEGGSVTASKAPDFRGKNMLWGAGVGFRYYSTVGPIRVDLAFPLKRRRVIGCGKAIDAPFQFYISVGQAF
;
A
#
# COMPACT_ATOMS: atom_id res chain seq x y z
N LEU A 1 25.21 -18.70 33.04
CA LEU A 1 24.11 -18.98 33.99
C LEU A 1 23.27 -17.72 34.21
N VAL A 2 22.29 -17.47 33.36
CA VAL A 2 21.25 -16.47 33.61
C VAL A 2 19.94 -17.06 33.11
N LYS A 3 18.96 -17.04 34.00
CA LYS A 3 17.60 -17.55 33.86
C LYS A 3 16.91 -16.94 32.63
N ILE A 4 16.44 -17.77 31.70
CA ILE A 4 15.49 -17.40 30.67
C ILE A 4 14.10 -17.65 31.23
N ASN A 5 13.36 -16.58 31.44
CA ASN A 5 11.97 -16.60 31.86
C ASN A 5 11.08 -16.96 30.68
N ARG A 6 10.17 -17.88 30.93
CA ARG A 6 9.08 -18.31 30.03
C ARG A 6 8.15 -17.14 29.72
N LEU A 7 8.02 -16.79 28.47
CA LEU A 7 6.80 -16.16 27.94
C LEU A 7 6.66 -16.46 26.44
N LEU A 8 5.43 -16.72 26.02
CA LEU A 8 4.94 -16.88 24.65
C LEU A 8 4.96 -18.29 24.05
N ILE A 9 3.96 -19.09 24.45
CA ILE A 9 3.23 -19.97 23.53
C ILE A 9 1.76 -19.84 23.89
N ALA A 10 1.01 -19.06 23.15
CA ALA A 10 -0.45 -19.08 23.11
C ALA A 10 -0.92 -18.53 21.77
N CYS A 11 -1.07 -19.40 20.78
CA CYS A 11 -1.96 -19.21 19.65
C CYS A 11 -2.15 -20.55 18.92
N PHE A 12 -3.43 -20.89 18.72
CA PHE A 12 -3.97 -22.03 17.98
C PHE A 12 -4.18 -23.33 18.75
N GLY A 13 -5.32 -23.37 19.42
CA GLY A 13 -5.98 -24.59 19.83
C GLY A 13 -7.49 -24.39 19.76
N PHE A 14 -8.10 -24.75 18.63
CA PHE A 14 -9.54 -24.99 18.54
C PHE A 14 -9.78 -26.42 19.03
N VAL A 15 -10.39 -26.57 20.19
CA VAL A 15 -10.98 -27.84 20.65
C VAL A 15 -12.32 -27.54 21.33
N LEU A 16 -13.35 -28.22 20.84
CA LEU A 16 -14.69 -28.23 21.40
C LEU A 16 -14.68 -28.72 22.87
N PRO A 17 -15.56 -28.21 23.71
CA PRO A 17 -15.70 -28.72 25.08
C PRO A 17 -16.64 -29.91 25.15
N CYS A 18 -16.16 -30.99 25.77
CA CYS A 18 -17.00 -32.06 26.32
C CYS A 18 -17.18 -31.81 27.81
N CYS A 19 -18.43 -31.77 28.25
CA CYS A 19 -18.84 -31.62 29.63
C CYS A 19 -18.43 -32.81 30.50
N ILE A 20 -17.83 -32.53 31.66
CA ILE A 20 -18.00 -33.36 32.87
C ILE A 20 -18.06 -32.45 34.10
N CYS A 21 -19.14 -32.56 34.86
CA CYS A 21 -19.38 -31.91 36.14
C CYS A 21 -18.48 -32.45 37.24
N LEU A 22 -17.96 -31.54 38.11
CA LEU A 22 -17.72 -31.87 39.52
C LEU A 22 -17.98 -30.61 40.36
N GLN A 23 -18.91 -30.77 41.30
CA GLN A 23 -19.30 -29.79 42.31
C GLN A 23 -18.21 -29.63 43.38
N ALA A 24 -17.86 -28.41 43.72
CA ALA A 24 -17.45 -28.02 45.04
C ALA A 24 -17.92 -26.58 45.28
N GLY A 25 -18.69 -26.40 46.34
CA GLY A 25 -19.32 -25.13 46.67
C GLY A 25 -18.37 -24.12 47.25
N GLU A 26 -18.45 -22.90 46.74
CA GLU A 26 -18.09 -21.69 47.47
C GLU A 26 -19.13 -20.62 47.17
N THR A 27 -19.82 -20.20 48.21
CA THR A 27 -20.86 -19.17 48.22
C THR A 27 -20.20 -17.81 48.05
N THR A 28 -20.07 -17.32 46.85
CA THR A 28 -19.82 -15.90 46.57
C THR A 28 -21.09 -15.25 46.12
N LEU A 29 -21.59 -14.33 46.90
CA LEU A 29 -22.67 -13.40 46.53
C LEU A 29 -22.30 -12.69 45.23
N LYS A 30 -22.79 -13.21 44.08
CA LYS A 30 -22.89 -12.45 42.84
C LYS A 30 -24.02 -11.47 43.01
N ALA A 31 -23.68 -10.18 43.13
CA ALA A 31 -24.60 -9.12 42.83
C ALA A 31 -25.11 -9.36 41.40
N GLU A 32 -26.35 -9.75 41.23
CA GLU A 32 -27.05 -9.74 39.96
C GLU A 32 -27.08 -8.29 39.48
N ALA A 33 -26.22 -7.95 38.52
CA ALA A 33 -26.40 -6.75 37.73
C ALA A 33 -27.74 -6.91 37.02
N SER A 34 -28.80 -6.33 37.56
CA SER A 34 -30.08 -6.11 36.93
C SER A 34 -29.79 -5.58 35.52
N LYS A 35 -30.10 -6.36 34.48
CA LYS A 35 -30.19 -5.85 33.11
C LYS A 35 -31.34 -4.83 33.15
N THR A 36 -31.00 -3.57 33.34
CA THR A 36 -31.93 -2.47 33.19
C THR A 36 -32.34 -2.48 31.71
N GLU A 37 -33.50 -3.02 31.40
CA GLU A 37 -34.13 -2.93 30.10
C GLU A 37 -34.31 -1.42 29.81
N GLY A 38 -33.57 -0.91 28.80
CA GLY A 38 -33.71 0.47 28.36
C GLY A 38 -35.04 0.65 27.63
N ILE A 39 -35.51 1.89 27.58
CA ILE A 39 -36.69 2.29 26.80
C ILE A 39 -36.39 1.99 25.32
N PRO A 40 -37.10 1.08 24.64
CA PRO A 40 -36.90 0.80 23.24
C PRO A 40 -37.41 1.97 22.38
N TYR A 41 -36.65 2.38 21.40
CA TYR A 41 -37.05 3.43 20.47
C TYR A 41 -36.65 3.08 19.02
N GLU A 42 -37.38 3.66 18.09
CA GLU A 42 -37.14 3.59 16.65
C GLU A 42 -37.08 5.00 16.05
N ILE A 43 -36.30 5.20 15.01
CA ILE A 43 -36.11 6.51 14.38
C ILE A 43 -36.83 6.52 13.03
N LYS A 44 -37.78 7.45 12.86
CA LYS A 44 -38.43 7.72 11.59
C LYS A 44 -37.79 8.94 10.92
N TRP A 45 -37.15 8.69 9.78
CA TRP A 45 -36.48 9.71 8.99
C TRP A 45 -37.44 10.37 8.01
N PRO A 46 -37.26 11.69 7.73
CA PRO A 46 -38.04 12.38 6.70
C PRO A 46 -37.56 11.98 5.31
N SER A 47 -38.43 12.23 4.30
CA SER A 47 -38.04 12.08 2.89
C SER A 47 -37.30 13.34 2.45
N ILE A 48 -35.97 13.27 2.43
CA ILE A 48 -35.05 14.30 1.94
C ILE A 48 -34.04 13.63 0.99
N GLU A 49 -33.16 14.41 0.38
CA GLU A 49 -32.10 13.92 -0.49
C GLU A 49 -31.28 12.84 0.20
N GLN A 50 -31.05 11.71 -0.50
CA GLN A 50 -30.45 10.51 0.11
C GLN A 50 -29.04 10.76 0.65
N GLU A 51 -28.22 11.52 -0.08
CA GLU A 51 -26.85 11.88 0.31
C GLU A 51 -26.84 12.65 1.65
N LEU A 52 -27.70 13.67 1.77
CA LEU A 52 -27.86 14.43 3.00
C LEU A 52 -28.37 13.57 4.16
N LEU A 53 -29.33 12.68 3.88
CA LEU A 53 -29.89 11.77 4.87
C LEU A 53 -28.82 10.82 5.43
N ASP A 54 -27.95 10.30 4.59
CA ASP A 54 -26.90 9.37 5.00
C ASP A 54 -25.83 10.08 5.87
N VAL A 55 -25.49 11.33 5.55
CA VAL A 55 -24.64 12.15 6.41
C VAL A 55 -25.28 12.37 7.79
N LEU A 56 -26.56 12.75 7.85
CA LEU A 56 -27.28 12.94 9.10
C LEU A 56 -27.33 11.66 9.94
N LYS A 57 -27.61 10.50 9.34
CA LYS A 57 -27.59 9.20 10.03
C LYS A 57 -26.23 8.88 10.64
N THR A 58 -25.13 9.17 9.94
CA THR A 58 -23.77 8.93 10.47
C THR A 58 -23.46 9.80 11.67
N GLN A 59 -24.10 10.97 11.82
CA GLN A 59 -23.89 11.89 12.93
C GLN A 59 -24.86 11.69 14.09
N ALA A 60 -25.97 10.97 13.89
CA ALA A 60 -27.02 10.79 14.88
C ALA A 60 -26.53 10.14 16.18
N THR A 61 -26.68 10.85 17.31
CA THR A 61 -26.34 10.35 18.64
C THR A 61 -27.22 9.17 19.04
N LEU A 62 -28.48 9.18 18.62
CA LEU A 62 -29.44 8.07 18.83
C LEU A 62 -28.94 6.79 18.18
N ILE A 63 -28.32 6.84 16.99
CA ILE A 63 -27.73 5.67 16.32
C ILE A 63 -26.40 5.30 17.00
N LYS A 64 -25.48 6.26 17.20
CA LYS A 64 -24.17 6.01 17.79
C LYS A 64 -24.23 5.38 19.18
N LEU A 65 -25.25 5.75 19.95
CA LEU A 65 -25.46 5.29 21.32
C LEU A 65 -26.58 4.25 21.46
N GLU A 66 -27.03 3.62 20.40
CA GLU A 66 -28.08 2.60 20.40
C GLU A 66 -27.81 1.46 21.42
N LYS A 67 -26.56 1.02 21.52
CA LYS A 67 -26.14 -0.03 22.47
C LYS A 67 -26.10 0.42 23.94
N ARG A 68 -26.29 1.72 24.23
CA ARG A 68 -26.35 2.25 25.60
C ARG A 68 -27.81 2.45 26.01
N PRO A 69 -28.38 1.61 26.89
CA PRO A 69 -29.79 1.66 27.24
C PRO A 69 -30.14 3.03 27.85
N ILE A 70 -31.32 3.53 27.52
CA ILE A 70 -31.91 4.75 28.08
C ILE A 70 -32.94 4.30 29.09
N THR A 71 -32.70 4.61 30.37
CA THR A 71 -33.58 4.16 31.46
C THR A 71 -34.68 5.13 31.79
N VAL A 72 -34.56 6.39 31.34
CA VAL A 72 -35.51 7.46 31.64
C VAL A 72 -35.88 8.26 30.38
N ARG A 73 -37.15 8.63 30.24
CA ARG A 73 -37.69 9.41 29.12
C ARG A 73 -36.89 10.68 28.82
N SER A 74 -36.49 11.43 29.86
CA SER A 74 -35.68 12.64 29.70
C SER A 74 -34.32 12.37 29.01
N GLY A 75 -33.78 11.18 29.16
CA GLY A 75 -32.57 10.76 28.48
C GLY A 75 -32.75 10.61 26.95
N LEU A 76 -33.93 10.11 26.50
CA LEU A 76 -34.29 10.03 25.08
C LEU A 76 -34.50 11.43 24.50
N VAL A 77 -35.23 12.30 25.21
CA VAL A 77 -35.42 13.70 24.81
C VAL A 77 -34.08 14.42 24.64
N LYS A 78 -33.17 14.33 25.62
CA LYS A 78 -31.85 14.96 25.55
C LYS A 78 -30.99 14.45 24.39
N ARG A 79 -31.09 13.16 24.04
CA ARG A 79 -30.38 12.63 22.87
C ARG A 79 -30.99 13.19 21.58
N ALA A 80 -32.31 13.25 21.47
CA ALA A 80 -32.99 13.83 20.31
C ALA A 80 -32.72 15.32 20.16
N GLU A 81 -32.69 16.11 21.26
CA GLU A 81 -32.31 17.53 21.26
C GLU A 81 -30.88 17.74 20.75
N ARG A 82 -29.92 16.89 21.20
CA ARG A 82 -28.54 16.93 20.68
C ARG A 82 -28.48 16.62 19.19
N ASP A 83 -29.29 15.68 18.74
CA ASP A 83 -29.35 15.33 17.31
C ASP A 83 -29.93 16.48 16.50
N VAL A 84 -30.96 17.21 17.00
CA VAL A 84 -31.47 18.42 16.36
C VAL A 84 -30.38 19.47 16.23
N GLU A 85 -29.64 19.76 17.30
CA GLU A 85 -28.54 20.74 17.28
C GLU A 85 -27.44 20.29 16.29
N GLN A 86 -27.09 19.02 16.32
CA GLN A 86 -26.08 18.45 15.42
C GLN A 86 -26.52 18.48 13.95
N PHE A 87 -27.77 18.13 13.68
CA PHE A 87 -28.34 18.15 12.32
C PHE A 87 -28.42 19.56 11.76
N THR A 88 -28.78 20.56 12.58
CA THR A 88 -28.75 21.96 12.18
C THR A 88 -27.34 22.40 11.77
N LYS A 89 -26.30 22.00 12.54
CA LYS A 89 -24.90 22.27 12.18
C LYS A 89 -24.48 21.54 10.89
N VAL A 90 -24.92 20.30 10.69
CA VAL A 90 -24.66 19.55 9.47
C VAL A 90 -25.32 20.21 8.26
N LEU A 91 -26.58 20.66 8.37
CA LEU A 91 -27.26 21.38 7.30
C LEU A 91 -26.50 22.66 6.92
N ALA A 92 -26.09 23.45 7.90
CA ALA A 92 -25.31 24.68 7.66
C ALA A 92 -23.95 24.34 7.01
N ALA A 93 -23.26 23.26 7.45
CA ALA A 93 -22.00 22.83 6.86
C ALA A 93 -22.12 22.40 5.39
N HIS A 94 -23.30 21.94 4.98
CA HIS A 94 -23.62 21.57 3.60
C HIS A 94 -24.31 22.68 2.81
N GLY A 95 -24.33 23.93 3.34
CA GLY A 95 -24.85 25.07 2.62
C GLY A 95 -26.35 25.30 2.76
N TYR A 96 -27.02 24.66 3.70
CA TYR A 96 -28.45 24.89 4.02
C TYR A 96 -28.59 25.78 5.25
N PHE A 97 -28.26 27.07 5.13
CA PHE A 97 -28.21 28.01 6.27
C PHE A 97 -29.58 28.38 6.84
N ALA A 98 -30.64 28.25 6.06
CA ALA A 98 -32.02 28.46 6.49
C ALA A 98 -32.73 27.17 6.92
N GLY A 99 -31.97 26.07 7.06
CA GLY A 99 -32.49 24.78 7.43
C GLY A 99 -33.06 24.73 8.83
N HIS A 100 -34.22 24.11 8.99
CA HIS A 100 -34.89 23.94 10.27
C HIS A 100 -35.07 22.46 10.60
N VAL A 101 -34.69 22.09 11.83
CA VAL A 101 -34.79 20.71 12.33
C VAL A 101 -35.62 20.71 13.61
N SER A 102 -36.56 19.79 13.71
CA SER A 102 -37.32 19.52 14.93
C SER A 102 -37.60 18.03 15.06
N PHE A 103 -38.04 17.57 16.22
CA PHE A 103 -38.48 16.20 16.44
C PHE A 103 -39.78 16.14 17.20
N VAL A 104 -40.47 15.01 17.07
CA VAL A 104 -41.67 14.66 17.82
C VAL A 104 -41.52 13.24 18.33
N LEU A 105 -41.81 13.02 19.61
CA LEU A 105 -41.91 11.69 20.19
C LEU A 105 -43.33 11.18 20.07
N ASP A 106 -43.51 10.03 19.45
CA ASP A 106 -44.81 9.34 19.38
C ASP A 106 -44.76 8.16 20.37
N GLU A 107 -45.30 8.43 21.54
CA GLU A 107 -45.33 7.51 22.68
C GLU A 107 -46.52 6.51 22.62
N ALA A 108 -47.44 6.71 21.66
CA ALA A 108 -48.53 5.74 21.42
C ALA A 108 -48.01 4.43 20.77
N HIS A 109 -46.79 4.44 20.26
CA HIS A 109 -46.12 3.26 19.67
C HIS A 109 -45.13 2.63 20.66
N SER A 110 -45.01 1.31 20.62
CA SER A 110 -43.99 0.54 21.33
C SER A 110 -43.22 -0.30 20.30
N PRO A 111 -41.93 0.01 20.01
CA PRO A 111 -41.01 1.01 20.59
C PRO A 111 -41.44 2.47 20.35
N ILE A 112 -40.99 3.39 21.23
CA ILE A 112 -41.25 4.84 21.07
C ILE A 112 -40.66 5.31 19.74
N LEU A 113 -41.49 6.01 18.94
CA LEU A 113 -41.06 6.47 17.63
C LEU A 113 -40.56 7.91 17.70
N VAL A 114 -39.27 8.10 17.42
CA VAL A 114 -38.64 9.45 17.30
C VAL A 114 -38.77 9.90 15.85
N LYS A 115 -39.67 10.83 15.57
CA LYS A 115 -39.94 11.38 14.22
C LYS A 115 -39.17 12.69 14.04
N PHE A 116 -38.09 12.68 13.23
CA PHE A 116 -37.44 13.92 12.84
C PHE A 116 -38.21 14.62 11.71
N LYS A 117 -38.39 15.94 11.85
CA LYS A 117 -38.89 16.83 10.80
C LYS A 117 -37.74 17.74 10.38
N ILE A 118 -37.28 17.60 9.17
CA ILE A 118 -36.16 18.35 8.61
C ILE A 118 -36.65 19.09 7.38
N ASN A 119 -36.56 20.42 7.40
CA ASN A 119 -36.76 21.26 6.24
C ASN A 119 -35.39 21.89 5.89
N PRO A 120 -34.67 21.42 4.87
CA PRO A 120 -33.36 21.95 4.53
C PRO A 120 -33.39 23.42 4.09
N GLY A 121 -34.50 23.88 3.51
CA GLY A 121 -34.56 25.19 2.88
C GLY A 121 -33.80 25.29 1.57
N LEU A 122 -33.37 26.52 1.21
CA LEU A 122 -32.59 26.74 -0.03
C LEU A 122 -31.14 26.25 0.13
N HIS A 123 -30.59 25.67 -0.93
CA HIS A 123 -29.19 25.31 -1.01
C HIS A 123 -28.38 26.49 -1.57
N TYR A 124 -27.50 27.06 -0.77
CA TYR A 124 -26.75 28.27 -1.12
C TYR A 124 -25.60 27.97 -2.06
N LYS A 125 -25.31 28.94 -2.96
CA LYS A 125 -24.21 28.86 -3.92
C LYS A 125 -23.12 29.87 -3.61
N VAL A 126 -21.89 29.53 -3.95
CA VAL A 126 -20.75 30.45 -3.86
C VAL A 126 -20.88 31.52 -4.94
N SER A 127 -21.01 32.79 -4.57
CA SER A 127 -21.11 33.90 -5.52
C SER A 127 -19.77 34.54 -5.83
N HIS A 128 -18.90 34.70 -4.81
CA HIS A 128 -17.56 35.32 -4.97
C HIS A 128 -16.54 34.67 -4.05
N ILE A 129 -15.31 34.62 -4.52
CA ILE A 129 -14.14 34.19 -3.75
C ILE A 129 -13.09 35.30 -3.86
N THR A 130 -12.70 35.87 -2.72
CA THR A 130 -11.78 37.02 -2.67
C THR A 130 -10.59 36.72 -1.78
N LEU A 131 -9.39 37.10 -2.24
CA LEU A 131 -8.16 37.07 -1.44
C LEU A 131 -7.75 38.51 -1.11
N LEU A 132 -7.67 38.82 0.16
CA LEU A 132 -7.30 40.13 0.68
C LEU A 132 -6.00 40.04 1.48
N SER A 133 -5.19 41.11 1.42
CA SER A 133 -4.15 41.36 2.42
C SER A 133 -4.78 41.77 3.75
N PRO A 134 -4.03 41.78 4.88
CA PRO A 134 -4.57 42.26 6.17
C PRO A 134 -5.13 43.67 6.13
N ASN A 135 -4.72 44.49 5.17
CA ASN A 135 -5.16 45.89 5.00
C ASN A 135 -6.28 46.04 3.93
N ASP A 136 -7.06 44.98 3.68
CA ASP A 136 -8.17 44.95 2.71
C ASP A 136 -7.77 45.27 1.24
N VAL A 137 -6.47 45.26 0.93
CA VAL A 137 -5.98 45.44 -0.44
C VAL A 137 -5.96 44.07 -1.14
N SER A 138 -6.57 43.97 -2.31
CA SER A 138 -6.54 42.73 -3.08
C SER A 138 -5.08 42.35 -3.39
N VAL A 139 -4.66 41.21 -2.90
CA VAL A 139 -3.29 40.67 -3.11
C VAL A 139 -3.02 40.42 -4.59
N MET A 140 -4.05 40.40 -5.41
CA MET A 140 -3.98 40.05 -6.82
C MET A 140 -3.76 41.24 -7.78
N LYS A 141 -3.78 42.49 -7.30
CA LYS A 141 -3.64 43.64 -8.21
C LYS A 141 -2.27 43.73 -8.92
N ASN A 142 -1.24 43.07 -8.40
CA ASN A 142 0.13 43.12 -8.95
C ASN A 142 0.71 41.77 -9.40
N GLN A 143 -0.01 40.66 -9.25
CA GLN A 143 0.45 39.37 -9.74
C GLN A 143 -0.69 38.69 -10.50
N THR A 144 -0.50 38.46 -11.79
CA THR A 144 -1.40 37.77 -12.72
C THR A 144 -1.51 36.25 -12.41
N VAL A 145 -1.78 35.91 -11.16
CA VAL A 145 -2.09 34.54 -10.79
C VAL A 145 -3.61 34.44 -10.72
N ALA A 146 -4.21 34.01 -11.83
CA ALA A 146 -5.59 33.53 -11.76
C ALA A 146 -5.62 32.42 -10.71
N LEU A 147 -6.30 32.67 -9.60
CA LEU A 147 -6.67 31.59 -8.67
C LEU A 147 -7.60 30.66 -9.44
N THR A 148 -7.01 29.62 -9.97
CA THR A 148 -7.78 28.54 -10.55
C THR A 148 -8.52 27.82 -9.42
N SER A 149 -9.68 27.30 -9.73
CA SER A 149 -10.45 26.37 -8.87
C SER A 149 -9.56 25.32 -8.20
N ASP A 150 -8.48 24.93 -8.86
CA ASP A 150 -7.48 23.96 -8.37
C ASP A 150 -6.79 24.43 -7.07
N VAL A 151 -6.55 25.73 -6.89
CA VAL A 151 -5.88 26.27 -5.70
C VAL A 151 -6.84 26.35 -4.51
N VAL A 152 -8.06 26.85 -4.71
CA VAL A 152 -9.05 26.99 -3.64
C VAL A 152 -9.86 25.71 -3.46
N GLY A 153 -10.12 24.98 -4.57
CA GLY A 153 -10.91 23.74 -4.62
C GLY A 153 -12.40 23.97 -4.44
N VAL A 154 -12.86 25.20 -4.71
CA VAL A 154 -14.26 25.62 -4.78
C VAL A 154 -14.35 26.61 -5.93
N GLU A 155 -15.40 26.51 -6.75
CA GLU A 155 -15.68 27.41 -7.86
C GLU A 155 -16.85 28.35 -7.55
N VAL A 156 -16.89 29.48 -8.25
CA VAL A 156 -18.06 30.36 -8.25
C VAL A 156 -19.21 29.62 -8.94
N GLY A 157 -20.34 29.53 -8.27
CA GLY A 157 -21.51 28.77 -8.73
C GLY A 157 -21.65 27.37 -8.08
N ASP A 158 -20.61 26.86 -7.44
CA ASP A 158 -20.70 25.62 -6.65
C ASP A 158 -21.67 25.76 -5.47
N TYR A 159 -22.29 24.65 -5.10
CA TYR A 159 -23.02 24.59 -3.84
C TYR A 159 -22.05 24.66 -2.66
N VAL A 160 -22.47 25.39 -1.64
CA VAL A 160 -21.65 25.64 -0.45
C VAL A 160 -21.39 24.36 0.32
N ASN A 161 -20.11 24.09 0.57
CA ASN A 161 -19.64 23.06 1.49
C ASN A 161 -18.53 23.63 2.38
N LEU A 162 -18.84 23.86 3.67
CA LEU A 162 -17.91 24.52 4.59
C LEU A 162 -16.61 23.71 4.79
N SER A 163 -16.67 22.39 4.72
CA SER A 163 -15.47 21.54 4.83
C SER A 163 -14.51 21.79 3.66
N LYS A 164 -15.02 21.95 2.43
CA LYS A 164 -14.22 22.30 1.25
C LYS A 164 -13.64 23.71 1.37
N ILE A 165 -14.41 24.65 1.91
CA ILE A 165 -14.00 26.05 2.12
C ILE A 165 -12.88 26.13 3.17
N HIS A 166 -13.02 25.48 4.32
CA HIS A 166 -11.95 25.41 5.31
C HIS A 166 -10.68 24.72 4.77
N ALA A 167 -10.83 23.63 4.01
CA ALA A 167 -9.70 22.99 3.35
C ALA A 167 -9.01 23.90 2.31
N GLY A 168 -9.72 24.88 1.76
CA GLY A 168 -9.18 25.92 0.87
C GLY A 168 -8.06 26.71 1.51
N LYS A 169 -8.14 27.04 2.79
CA LYS A 169 -7.09 27.71 3.57
C LYS A 169 -5.75 26.99 3.45
N GLU A 170 -5.72 25.68 3.70
CA GLU A 170 -4.49 24.88 3.63
C GLU A 170 -3.97 24.73 2.20
N ARG A 171 -4.87 24.67 1.20
CA ARG A 171 -4.47 24.64 -0.21
C ARG A 171 -3.84 25.95 -0.66
N ILE A 172 -4.45 27.09 -0.29
CA ILE A 172 -3.90 28.44 -0.56
C ILE A 172 -2.52 28.57 0.10
N LYS A 173 -2.40 28.19 1.38
CA LYS A 173 -1.11 28.21 2.10
C LYS A 173 -0.04 27.40 1.37
N LYS A 174 -0.35 26.15 1.01
CA LYS A 174 0.56 25.28 0.25
C LYS A 174 0.95 25.89 -1.09
N TYR A 175 0.02 26.48 -1.83
CA TYR A 175 0.28 27.12 -3.10
C TYR A 175 1.32 28.23 -2.95
N PHE A 176 1.14 29.16 -1.99
CA PHE A 176 2.09 30.23 -1.75
C PHE A 176 3.44 29.71 -1.26
N GLN A 177 3.47 28.66 -0.46
CA GLN A 177 4.71 27.98 -0.06
C GLN A 177 5.44 27.34 -1.25
N HIS A 178 4.72 26.82 -2.25
CA HIS A 178 5.34 26.32 -3.49
C HIS A 178 5.99 27.40 -4.33
N ILE A 179 5.41 28.59 -4.34
CA ILE A 179 5.94 29.71 -5.13
C ILE A 179 6.90 30.61 -4.35
N GLY A 180 7.36 30.16 -3.17
CA GLY A 180 8.51 30.77 -2.48
C GLY A 180 8.21 31.57 -1.22
N TYR A 181 7.02 31.49 -0.64
CA TYR A 181 6.62 32.20 0.57
C TYR A 181 6.50 31.24 1.78
N PRO A 182 7.60 30.91 2.48
CA PRO A 182 7.55 29.91 3.57
C PRO A 182 6.72 30.34 4.77
N PHE A 183 6.65 31.64 5.03
CA PHE A 183 6.02 32.25 6.21
C PHE A 183 4.63 32.79 5.92
N VAL A 184 3.98 32.35 4.84
CA VAL A 184 2.61 32.74 4.54
C VAL A 184 1.66 32.28 5.62
N GLU A 185 0.84 33.21 6.11
CA GLU A 185 -0.25 32.97 7.04
C GLU A 185 -1.58 33.24 6.34
N VAL A 186 -2.52 32.34 6.47
CA VAL A 186 -3.88 32.45 5.93
C VAL A 186 -4.84 32.36 7.11
N SER A 187 -5.70 33.37 7.29
CA SER A 187 -6.71 33.36 8.35
C SER A 187 -7.80 32.32 8.07
N GLU A 188 -8.66 32.08 9.05
CA GLU A 188 -9.91 31.34 8.79
C GLU A 188 -10.73 32.09 7.75
N PRO A 189 -11.41 31.38 6.83
CA PRO A 189 -12.23 32.00 5.81
C PRO A 189 -13.42 32.72 6.45
N GLU A 190 -13.64 33.98 6.05
CA GLU A 190 -14.84 34.75 6.40
C GLU A 190 -15.92 34.43 5.37
N ALA A 191 -17.13 34.13 5.84
CA ALA A 191 -18.29 33.83 5.01
C ALA A 191 -19.37 34.90 5.18
N ILE A 192 -19.70 35.60 4.10
CA ILE A 192 -20.81 36.59 4.10
C ILE A 192 -21.99 35.95 3.39
N ILE A 193 -23.09 35.75 4.14
CA ILE A 193 -24.29 35.07 3.67
C ILE A 193 -25.31 36.12 3.22
N ASN A 194 -25.81 35.98 1.99
CA ASN A 194 -26.95 36.72 1.48
C ASN A 194 -28.19 35.80 1.43
N HIS A 195 -29.09 35.96 2.37
CA HIS A 195 -30.27 35.12 2.49
C HIS A 195 -31.32 35.38 1.38
N GLU A 196 -31.39 36.61 0.83
CA GLU A 196 -32.36 36.95 -0.24
C GLU A 196 -32.02 36.22 -1.56
N LYS A 197 -30.72 36.15 -1.88
CA LYS A 197 -30.25 35.52 -3.13
C LYS A 197 -29.82 34.06 -2.95
N ALA A 198 -29.81 33.55 -1.73
CA ALA A 198 -29.22 32.25 -1.34
C ALA A 198 -27.77 32.11 -1.83
N GLU A 199 -26.95 33.13 -1.59
CA GLU A 199 -25.56 33.21 -2.02
C GLU A 199 -24.60 33.35 -0.84
N LEU A 200 -23.36 32.84 -1.02
CA LEU A 200 -22.26 32.98 -0.07
C LEU A 200 -21.04 33.62 -0.77
N GLN A 201 -20.53 34.69 -0.16
CA GLN A 201 -19.23 35.25 -0.51
C GLN A 201 -18.17 34.74 0.45
N ILE A 202 -17.01 34.28 -0.08
CA ILE A 202 -15.90 33.76 0.72
C ILE A 202 -14.73 34.74 0.63
N ILE A 203 -14.17 35.10 1.78
CA ILE A 203 -13.02 36.01 1.89
C ILE A 203 -11.93 35.29 2.65
N TYR A 204 -10.76 35.10 2.00
CA TYR A 204 -9.54 34.63 2.65
C TYR A 204 -8.60 35.82 2.84
N ARG A 205 -8.17 36.08 4.09
CA ARG A 205 -7.13 37.06 4.39
C ARG A 205 -5.80 36.37 4.49
N LEU A 206 -4.79 36.87 3.79
CA LEU A 206 -3.48 36.26 3.81
C LEU A 206 -2.36 37.30 3.91
N GLN A 207 -1.37 36.97 4.71
CA GLN A 207 -0.11 37.70 4.83
C GLN A 207 1.00 36.83 4.20
N THR A 208 1.52 37.23 3.04
CA THR A 208 2.46 36.40 2.29
C THR A 208 3.86 36.37 2.91
N GLY A 209 4.27 37.49 3.56
CA GLY A 209 5.68 37.73 3.88
C GLY A 209 6.52 38.02 2.61
N LEU A 210 7.83 37.81 2.70
CA LEU A 210 8.74 37.97 1.58
C LEU A 210 9.03 36.62 0.91
N ILE A 211 9.39 36.67 -0.38
CA ILE A 211 9.95 35.52 -1.08
C ILE A 211 11.25 35.11 -0.38
N ALA A 212 11.43 33.81 -0.12
CA ALA A 212 12.60 33.33 0.58
C ALA A 212 13.58 32.60 -0.33
N ARG A 213 14.86 32.77 -0.02
CA ARG A 213 15.98 32.09 -0.65
C ARG A 213 16.73 31.26 0.39
N ILE A 214 17.01 30.01 0.10
CA ILE A 214 17.68 29.07 1.01
C ILE A 214 19.19 29.40 0.98
N VAL A 215 19.78 29.72 2.13
CA VAL A 215 21.22 30.02 2.24
C VAL A 215 22.00 28.84 2.81
N ASP A 216 21.44 28.11 3.75
CA ASP A 216 22.12 26.97 4.42
C ASP A 216 21.12 25.90 4.84
N THR A 217 21.65 24.71 5.16
CA THR A 217 20.88 23.58 5.70
C THR A 217 21.57 23.01 6.92
N LYS A 218 20.92 23.11 8.09
CA LYS A 218 21.37 22.56 9.36
C LYS A 218 20.63 21.25 9.66
N ILE A 219 21.38 20.25 10.11
CA ILE A 219 20.87 18.92 10.40
C ILE A 219 21.11 18.63 11.88
N ASP A 220 20.02 18.33 12.61
CA ASP A 220 20.02 18.08 14.04
C ASP A 220 19.37 16.73 14.36
N GLY A 221 19.73 16.14 15.53
CA GLY A 221 19.08 14.95 16.07
C GLY A 221 19.67 13.63 15.60
N LEU A 222 20.76 13.64 14.82
CA LEU A 222 21.48 12.45 14.41
C LEU A 222 22.55 12.08 15.46
N THR A 223 22.62 10.81 15.84
CA THR A 223 23.58 10.26 16.78
C THR A 223 24.51 9.23 16.14
N HIS A 224 23.97 8.37 15.32
CA HIS A 224 24.69 7.26 14.66
C HIS A 224 24.74 7.41 13.15
N LEU A 225 23.85 8.16 12.52
CA LEU A 225 23.82 8.37 11.08
C LEU A 225 24.70 9.59 10.72
N CYS A 226 25.52 9.46 9.68
CA CYS A 226 26.33 10.58 9.17
C CYS A 226 25.42 11.66 8.56
N PRO A 227 25.64 12.96 8.87
CA PRO A 227 24.86 14.06 8.27
C PRO A 227 24.88 14.09 6.75
N ASP A 228 25.98 13.66 6.12
CA ASP A 228 26.11 13.61 4.65
C ASP A 228 25.09 12.66 4.00
N PHE A 229 24.67 11.61 4.72
CA PHE A 229 23.59 10.74 4.25
C PHE A 229 22.28 11.52 4.03
N VAL A 230 21.95 12.46 4.93
CA VAL A 230 20.78 13.33 4.82
C VAL A 230 21.02 14.38 3.74
N LYS A 231 22.20 15.04 3.71
CA LYS A 231 22.54 16.05 2.69
C LYS A 231 22.42 15.51 1.27
N ASN A 232 22.87 14.28 1.01
CA ASN A 232 22.79 13.63 -0.31
C ASN A 232 21.35 13.38 -0.79
N ARG A 233 20.35 13.52 0.09
CA ARG A 233 18.92 13.30 -0.21
C ARG A 233 18.09 14.57 -0.23
N VAL A 234 18.67 15.69 0.18
CA VAL A 234 18.08 17.03 0.08
C VAL A 234 17.91 17.40 -1.40
N LEU A 235 16.73 17.93 -1.76
CA LEU A 235 16.38 18.25 -3.15
C LEU A 235 16.53 19.75 -3.49
N TRP A 236 17.04 20.56 -2.56
CA TRP A 236 17.38 21.97 -2.78
C TRP A 236 18.87 22.20 -2.63
N GLN A 237 19.32 23.32 -3.16
CA GLN A 237 20.70 23.79 -3.05
C GLN A 237 20.72 25.19 -2.43
N SER A 238 21.85 25.58 -1.84
CA SER A 238 22.08 26.97 -1.41
C SER A 238 21.91 27.92 -2.58
N GLY A 239 21.29 29.09 -2.35
CA GLY A 239 20.94 30.07 -3.37
C GLY A 239 19.62 29.82 -4.09
N GLN A 240 18.96 28.66 -3.92
CA GLN A 240 17.67 28.38 -4.55
C GLN A 240 16.51 29.05 -3.81
N LYS A 241 15.50 29.41 -4.58
CA LYS A 241 14.19 29.84 -4.05
C LYS A 241 13.55 28.72 -3.23
N TYR A 242 12.91 29.09 -2.12
CA TYR A 242 12.14 28.15 -1.31
C TYR A 242 11.02 27.49 -2.15
N ASP A 243 10.81 26.20 -1.92
CA ASP A 243 9.77 25.41 -2.60
C ASP A 243 9.32 24.26 -1.68
N GLN A 244 8.12 24.35 -1.16
CA GLN A 244 7.55 23.38 -0.25
C GLN A 244 7.45 21.96 -0.87
N TYR A 245 7.22 21.87 -2.18
CA TYR A 245 7.17 20.57 -2.86
C TYR A 245 8.48 19.80 -2.72
N LYS A 246 9.63 20.49 -2.91
CA LYS A 246 10.96 19.87 -2.73
C LYS A 246 11.20 19.44 -1.29
N ILE A 247 10.68 20.20 -0.32
CA ILE A 247 10.78 19.91 1.11
C ILE A 247 9.96 18.66 1.47
N ASP A 248 8.70 18.61 1.09
CA ASP A 248 7.83 17.48 1.33
C ASP A 248 8.35 16.21 0.66
N LYS A 249 8.88 16.35 -0.55
CA LYS A 249 9.51 15.25 -1.28
C LYS A 249 10.79 14.77 -0.61
N THR A 250 11.62 15.67 -0.10
CA THR A 250 12.81 15.33 0.69
C THR A 250 12.43 14.58 1.96
N LYS A 251 11.43 15.09 2.69
CA LYS A 251 10.91 14.44 3.91
C LYS A 251 10.46 13.01 3.63
N ARG A 252 9.66 12.80 2.59
CA ARG A 252 9.23 11.45 2.17
C ARG A 252 10.42 10.55 1.84
N LYS A 253 11.36 11.01 1.02
CA LYS A 253 12.57 10.24 0.64
C LYS A 253 13.44 9.87 1.83
N LEU A 254 13.54 10.72 2.83
CA LEU A 254 14.28 10.43 4.06
C LEU A 254 13.58 9.36 4.90
N ILE A 255 12.26 9.43 5.07
CA ILE A 255 11.45 8.42 5.78
C ILE A 255 11.47 7.08 5.04
N GLU A 256 11.37 7.07 3.72
CA GLU A 256 11.44 5.87 2.87
C GLU A 256 12.76 5.09 2.99
N THR A 257 13.81 5.71 3.51
CA THR A 257 15.06 4.98 3.79
C THR A 257 14.92 3.94 4.88
N GLY A 258 13.90 4.07 5.76
CA GLY A 258 13.70 3.23 6.95
C GLY A 258 14.71 3.49 8.07
N LEU A 259 15.65 4.43 7.90
CA LEU A 259 16.66 4.78 8.90
C LEU A 259 16.19 5.86 9.87
N LEU A 260 15.22 6.66 9.47
CA LEU A 260 14.67 7.77 10.24
C LEU A 260 13.21 7.50 10.59
N SER A 261 12.90 7.58 11.87
CA SER A 261 11.53 7.40 12.39
C SER A 261 10.70 8.68 12.25
N THR A 262 11.34 9.83 12.40
CA THR A 262 10.69 11.14 12.28
C THR A 262 11.62 12.11 11.57
N VAL A 263 11.06 12.89 10.65
CA VAL A 263 11.77 13.98 9.96
C VAL A 263 10.88 15.21 9.96
N THR A 264 11.38 16.32 10.51
CA THR A 264 10.73 17.62 10.48
C THR A 264 11.68 18.59 9.78
N ILE A 265 11.19 19.30 8.78
CA ILE A 265 11.97 20.27 8.00
C ILE A 265 11.28 21.62 8.10
N THR A 266 11.94 22.60 8.71
CA THR A 266 11.40 23.95 8.94
C THR A 266 12.34 25.01 8.39
N PRO A 267 11.81 26.04 7.71
CA PRO A 267 12.57 27.23 7.37
C PRO A 267 12.71 28.11 8.62
N GLU A 268 13.93 28.58 8.88
CA GLU A 268 14.23 29.58 9.91
C GLU A 268 14.81 30.82 9.25
N LYS A 269 14.43 32.01 9.71
CA LYS A 269 15.03 33.25 9.19
C LYS A 269 16.51 33.29 9.52
N SER A 270 17.32 33.65 8.52
CA SER A 270 18.76 33.85 8.75
C SER A 270 19.00 35.06 9.64
N LEU A 271 19.97 34.94 10.53
CA LEU A 271 20.43 36.04 11.37
C LEU A 271 21.41 36.97 10.60
N GLU A 272 21.76 36.65 9.36
CA GLU A 272 22.60 37.51 8.54
C GLU A 272 21.91 38.83 8.21
N PRO A 273 22.66 39.96 8.20
CA PRO A 273 22.09 41.23 7.85
C PRO A 273 21.43 41.22 6.46
N LYS A 274 20.30 41.90 6.32
CA LYS A 274 19.68 42.12 5.02
C LYS A 274 20.61 42.96 4.15
N ASP A 275 20.99 42.45 3.00
CA ASP A 275 21.83 43.11 2.02
C ASP A 275 21.07 44.04 1.06
N GLY A 276 19.91 44.59 1.53
CA GLY A 276 19.06 45.47 0.72
C GLY A 276 18.16 44.74 -0.26
N SER A 277 18.20 43.40 -0.30
CA SER A 277 17.32 42.60 -1.17
C SER A 277 15.89 42.54 -0.61
N GLU A 278 14.89 42.56 -1.49
CA GLU A 278 13.47 42.31 -1.14
C GLU A 278 13.20 40.84 -0.83
N GLU A 279 14.21 39.96 -0.77
CA GLU A 279 14.10 38.54 -0.50
C GLU A 279 14.53 38.21 0.95
N GLU A 280 13.85 37.29 1.58
CA GLU A 280 14.19 36.77 2.91
C GLU A 280 15.21 35.64 2.79
N LYS A 281 16.34 35.71 3.52
CA LYS A 281 17.31 34.63 3.63
C LYS A 281 16.85 33.61 4.67
N VAL A 282 16.75 32.31 4.31
CA VAL A 282 16.30 31.25 5.21
C VAL A 282 17.32 30.13 5.32
N VAL A 283 17.48 29.63 6.55
CA VAL A 283 18.24 28.42 6.86
C VAL A 283 17.24 27.28 7.01
N MET A 284 17.43 26.20 6.27
CA MET A 284 16.59 25.01 6.40
C MET A 284 17.06 24.16 7.56
N ARG A 285 16.24 24.02 8.61
CA ARG A 285 16.54 23.14 9.74
C ARG A 285 15.86 21.79 9.55
N VAL A 286 16.68 20.75 9.41
CA VAL A 286 16.25 19.36 9.32
C VAL A 286 16.45 18.69 10.67
N LYS A 287 15.39 18.52 11.43
CA LYS A 287 15.38 17.74 12.68
C LYS A 287 14.97 16.31 12.37
N ALA A 288 15.84 15.36 12.64
CA ALA A 288 15.59 13.95 12.37
C ALA A 288 15.81 13.08 13.61
N SER A 289 14.94 12.11 13.82
CA SER A 289 15.13 11.07 14.85
C SER A 289 15.42 9.76 14.15
N GLU A 290 16.48 9.08 14.60
CA GLU A 290 16.86 7.79 14.04
C GLU A 290 15.86 6.70 14.43
N GLY A 291 15.61 5.77 13.53
CA GLY A 291 14.83 4.56 13.75
C GLY A 291 15.66 3.48 14.46
N ALA A 292 15.02 2.40 14.87
CA ALA A 292 15.72 1.25 15.41
C ALA A 292 16.67 0.65 14.34
N PRO A 293 17.96 0.49 14.63
CA PRO A 293 18.92 0.00 13.64
C PRO A 293 18.74 -1.48 13.31
N ARG A 294 18.03 -2.25 14.14
CA ARG A 294 17.83 -3.68 13.97
C ARG A 294 16.36 -4.01 13.84
N ALA A 295 16.06 -4.90 12.89
CA ALA A 295 14.72 -5.40 12.66
C ALA A 295 14.72 -6.93 12.61
N PHE A 296 13.66 -7.55 13.13
CA PHE A 296 13.39 -8.97 13.00
C PHE A 296 12.09 -9.17 12.22
N GLY A 297 12.15 -9.99 11.19
CA GLY A 297 11.00 -10.37 10.38
C GLY A 297 10.66 -11.83 10.58
N VAL A 298 9.39 -12.13 10.85
CA VAL A 298 8.86 -13.49 10.91
C VAL A 298 7.63 -13.56 10.03
N GLY A 299 7.54 -14.58 9.20
CA GLY A 299 6.40 -14.78 8.31
C GLY A 299 6.06 -16.25 8.16
N ALA A 300 4.80 -16.54 7.87
CA ALA A 300 4.31 -17.87 7.54
C ALA A 300 3.43 -17.82 6.29
N ARG A 301 3.46 -18.88 5.50
CA ARG A 301 2.60 -19.08 4.34
C ARG A 301 2.15 -20.53 4.24
N PHE A 302 1.00 -20.73 3.64
CA PHE A 302 0.50 -22.06 3.34
C PHE A 302 -0.10 -22.11 1.93
N ALA A 303 0.18 -23.18 1.22
CA ALA A 303 -0.48 -23.51 -0.03
C ALA A 303 -0.62 -25.01 -0.16
N THR A 304 -1.74 -25.51 -0.69
CA THR A 304 -2.02 -26.95 -0.81
C THR A 304 -0.94 -27.70 -1.59
N SER A 305 -0.42 -27.08 -2.64
CA SER A 305 0.62 -27.68 -3.50
C SER A 305 2.05 -27.46 -3.01
N GLU A 306 2.29 -26.51 -2.10
CA GLU A 306 3.63 -26.14 -1.63
C GLU A 306 3.87 -26.52 -0.17
N GLY A 307 2.79 -26.72 0.60
CA GLY A 307 2.82 -27.00 2.03
C GLY A 307 3.01 -25.74 2.88
N VAL A 308 3.35 -25.93 4.14
CA VAL A 308 3.71 -24.86 5.07
C VAL A 308 5.09 -24.31 4.71
N GLY A 309 5.23 -23.00 4.75
CA GLY A 309 6.52 -22.32 4.61
C GLY A 309 6.68 -21.26 5.70
N GLY A 310 7.92 -21.08 6.17
CA GLY A 310 8.31 -20.05 7.12
C GLY A 310 9.36 -19.11 6.54
N HIS A 311 9.37 -17.89 7.02
CA HIS A 311 10.35 -16.86 6.72
C HIS A 311 10.88 -16.26 8.02
N LEU A 312 12.19 -16.22 8.15
CA LEU A 312 12.88 -15.51 9.22
C LEU A 312 13.84 -14.52 8.58
N ALA A 313 13.87 -13.31 9.09
CA ALA A 313 14.82 -12.29 8.66
C ALA A 313 15.39 -11.56 9.88
N TRP A 314 16.62 -11.12 9.73
CA TRP A 314 17.28 -10.20 10.64
C TRP A 314 18.02 -9.18 9.80
N ASP A 315 17.78 -7.91 10.08
CA ASP A 315 18.35 -6.79 9.37
C ASP A 315 19.04 -5.85 10.36
N HIS A 316 20.23 -5.37 10.01
CA HIS A 316 20.91 -4.28 10.67
C HIS A 316 21.08 -3.14 9.68
N ASN A 317 20.35 -2.08 9.89
CA ASN A 317 20.44 -0.86 9.10
C ASN A 317 21.46 0.08 9.76
N ASN A 318 22.25 0.79 8.95
CA ASN A 318 23.26 1.74 9.39
C ASN A 318 24.46 1.12 10.14
N LEU A 319 25.05 0.05 9.58
CA LEU A 319 26.15 -0.69 10.23
C LEU A 319 27.41 0.16 10.45
N LYS A 320 27.77 1.02 9.49
CA LYS A 320 28.97 1.89 9.51
C LYS A 320 28.62 3.38 9.45
N ARG A 321 27.41 3.78 9.87
CA ARG A 321 26.95 5.17 9.99
C ARG A 321 26.54 5.88 8.67
N ASN A 322 26.65 5.23 7.50
CA ASN A 322 26.25 5.79 6.19
C ASN A 322 25.04 5.08 5.58
N GLY A 323 24.24 4.41 6.41
CA GLY A 323 23.05 3.70 5.96
C GLY A 323 23.36 2.39 5.24
N GLU A 324 24.47 1.72 5.59
CA GLU A 324 24.75 0.37 5.12
C GLU A 324 23.77 -0.61 5.74
N HIS A 325 23.36 -1.58 4.94
CA HIS A 325 22.43 -2.63 5.36
C HIS A 325 23.14 -3.98 5.36
N LEU A 326 23.05 -4.69 6.48
CA LEU A 326 23.45 -6.10 6.61
C LEU A 326 22.20 -6.91 6.95
N GLY A 327 21.84 -7.84 6.07
CA GLY A 327 20.64 -8.65 6.23
C GLY A 327 20.93 -10.15 6.15
N PHE A 328 20.27 -10.93 7.00
CA PHE A 328 20.23 -12.40 6.92
C PHE A 328 18.78 -12.83 6.81
N SER A 329 18.50 -13.75 5.89
CA SER A 329 17.17 -14.32 5.76
C SER A 329 17.20 -15.82 5.50
N LEU A 330 16.22 -16.51 6.08
CA LEU A 330 15.97 -17.93 5.89
C LEU A 330 14.51 -18.12 5.48
N ASN A 331 14.32 -18.60 4.26
CA ASN A 331 13.02 -19.06 3.78
C ASN A 331 13.05 -20.59 3.74
N SER A 332 12.08 -21.23 4.36
CA SER A 332 11.99 -22.69 4.37
C SER A 332 10.57 -23.16 4.11
N SER A 333 10.43 -24.10 3.19
CA SER A 333 9.19 -24.80 2.89
C SER A 333 9.49 -26.27 2.53
N LYS A 334 8.46 -27.06 2.32
CA LYS A 334 8.60 -28.45 1.86
C LYS A 334 9.40 -28.55 0.55
N ARG A 335 9.35 -27.50 -0.30
CA ARG A 335 9.91 -27.51 -1.66
C ARG A 335 11.21 -26.73 -1.81
N GLU A 336 11.40 -25.70 -1.03
CA GLU A 336 12.56 -24.82 -1.11
C GLU A 336 13.04 -24.44 0.29
N THR A 337 14.35 -24.49 0.49
CA THR A 337 15.03 -23.85 1.61
C THR A 337 16.09 -22.93 1.04
N LYS A 338 15.99 -21.63 1.34
CA LYS A 338 16.93 -20.60 0.88
C LYS A 338 17.46 -19.83 2.08
N ALA A 339 18.77 -19.91 2.29
CA ALA A 339 19.49 -19.03 3.20
C ALA A 339 20.18 -17.93 2.38
N ARG A 340 20.12 -16.69 2.85
CA ARG A 340 20.69 -15.53 2.16
C ARG A 340 21.35 -14.60 3.17
N ALA A 341 22.54 -14.08 2.82
CA ALA A 341 23.19 -12.96 3.47
C ALA A 341 23.38 -11.85 2.43
N ALA A 342 23.07 -10.62 2.82
CA ALA A 342 23.18 -9.45 1.96
C ALA A 342 23.93 -8.32 2.68
N TYR A 343 24.79 -7.61 1.96
CA TYR A 343 25.44 -6.40 2.44
C TYR A 343 25.35 -5.30 1.40
N ASP A 344 24.61 -4.25 1.70
CA ASP A 344 24.36 -3.15 0.78
C ASP A 344 25.04 -1.89 1.30
N ILE A 345 25.75 -1.19 0.44
CA ILE A 345 26.42 0.09 0.70
C ILE A 345 25.64 1.19 0.00
N SER A 346 25.10 2.12 0.78
CA SER A 346 24.39 3.29 0.26
C SER A 346 25.37 4.38 -0.20
N ASP A 347 24.96 5.21 -1.15
CA ASP A 347 25.71 6.34 -1.70
C ASP A 347 27.12 5.96 -2.25
N PHE A 348 27.25 4.73 -2.76
CA PHE A 348 28.50 4.22 -3.33
C PHE A 348 28.87 4.97 -4.62
N LEU A 349 30.02 5.63 -4.66
CA LEU A 349 30.55 6.44 -5.75
C LEU A 349 29.67 7.64 -6.18
N SER A 350 28.38 7.65 -5.87
CA SER A 350 27.45 8.71 -6.25
C SER A 350 26.25 8.72 -5.29
N PRO A 351 25.67 9.88 -4.97
CA PRO A 351 24.47 9.99 -4.16
C PRO A 351 23.33 9.10 -4.66
N ARG A 352 22.67 8.42 -3.74
CA ARG A 352 21.55 7.48 -3.98
C ARG A 352 21.89 6.21 -4.77
N GLN A 353 23.13 6.03 -5.24
CA GLN A 353 23.59 4.77 -5.83
C GLN A 353 23.86 3.75 -4.73
N LYS A 354 23.45 2.50 -4.93
CA LYS A 354 23.69 1.40 -3.99
C LYS A 354 24.61 0.35 -4.61
N TRP A 355 25.57 -0.08 -3.86
CA TRP A 355 26.35 -1.28 -4.16
C TRP A 355 25.81 -2.43 -3.30
N MET A 356 25.28 -3.45 -3.94
CA MET A 356 24.56 -4.55 -3.31
C MET A 356 25.35 -5.84 -3.50
N ASN A 357 25.63 -6.53 -2.40
CA ASN A 357 26.35 -7.80 -2.39
C ASN A 357 25.49 -8.86 -1.73
N GLU A 358 25.50 -10.06 -2.30
CA GLU A 358 24.65 -11.16 -1.84
C GLU A 358 25.39 -12.50 -1.94
N ILE A 359 25.23 -13.33 -0.90
CA ILE A 359 25.58 -14.74 -0.91
C ILE A 359 24.32 -15.51 -0.57
N SER A 360 24.04 -16.58 -1.32
CA SER A 360 22.88 -17.42 -1.02
C SER A 360 23.14 -18.90 -1.28
N ALA A 361 22.50 -19.73 -0.45
CA ALA A 361 22.45 -21.18 -0.61
C ALA A 361 20.98 -21.59 -0.75
N VAL A 362 20.68 -22.31 -1.81
CA VAL A 362 19.31 -22.73 -2.15
C VAL A 362 19.28 -24.26 -2.29
N ARG A 363 18.34 -24.88 -1.61
CA ARG A 363 18.02 -26.31 -1.75
C ARG A 363 16.58 -26.43 -2.22
N GLU A 364 16.39 -27.06 -3.37
CA GLU A 364 15.08 -27.26 -3.97
C GLU A 364 14.75 -28.75 -4.05
N ARG A 365 13.52 -29.09 -3.73
CA ARG A 365 12.93 -30.42 -3.85
C ARG A 365 11.55 -30.27 -4.48
N THR A 366 11.52 -30.16 -5.79
CA THR A 366 10.28 -30.04 -6.56
C THR A 366 9.93 -31.39 -7.19
N ARG A 367 8.79 -31.46 -7.86
CA ARG A 367 8.47 -32.61 -8.71
C ARG A 367 9.40 -32.69 -9.93
N ALA A 368 9.80 -31.52 -10.46
CA ALA A 368 10.61 -31.42 -11.66
C ALA A 368 12.08 -31.84 -11.45
N TYR A 369 12.64 -31.53 -10.26
CA TYR A 369 14.06 -31.80 -9.95
C TYR A 369 14.35 -31.68 -8.45
N VAL A 370 15.52 -32.16 -8.07
CA VAL A 370 16.16 -31.90 -6.77
C VAL A 370 17.48 -31.19 -7.02
N GLY A 371 17.71 -30.04 -6.36
CA GLY A 371 18.91 -29.25 -6.60
C GLY A 371 19.48 -28.61 -5.33
N ARG A 372 20.78 -28.31 -5.39
CA ARG A 372 21.47 -27.41 -4.47
C ARG A 372 22.26 -26.43 -5.31
N THR A 373 22.10 -25.14 -4.99
CA THR A 373 22.73 -24.04 -5.72
C THR A 373 23.33 -23.06 -4.74
N TYR A 374 24.55 -22.64 -4.97
CA TYR A 374 25.25 -21.61 -4.21
C TYR A 374 25.50 -20.43 -5.14
N ASN A 375 25.14 -19.25 -4.69
CA ASN A 375 25.28 -18.02 -5.47
C ASN A 375 26.08 -16.99 -4.69
N ILE A 376 26.93 -16.27 -5.39
CA ILE A 376 27.57 -15.04 -4.95
C ILE A 376 27.30 -13.98 -6.01
N GLY A 377 26.81 -12.83 -5.60
CA GLY A 377 26.44 -11.76 -6.52
C GLY A 377 26.84 -10.39 -6.02
N THR A 378 27.18 -9.53 -6.96
CA THR A 378 27.41 -8.11 -6.73
C THR A 378 26.71 -7.31 -7.80
N ARG A 379 26.08 -6.17 -7.43
CA ARG A 379 25.42 -5.29 -8.40
C ARG A 379 25.42 -3.86 -7.93
N ILE A 380 25.44 -2.95 -8.88
CA ILE A 380 25.24 -1.52 -8.66
C ILE A 380 23.83 -1.19 -9.12
N GLN A 381 23.07 -0.55 -8.24
CA GLN A 381 21.72 -0.06 -8.50
C GLN A 381 21.69 1.45 -8.39
N ARG A 382 21.06 2.12 -9.37
CA ARG A 382 20.87 3.57 -9.39
C ARG A 382 19.42 3.93 -9.67
N PRO A 383 18.80 4.83 -8.91
CA PRO A 383 17.51 5.40 -9.25
C PRO A 383 17.67 6.49 -10.33
N PHE A 384 16.78 6.49 -11.31
CA PHE A 384 16.63 7.52 -12.33
C PHE A 384 15.27 8.20 -12.14
N GLY A 385 15.26 9.36 -11.50
CA GLY A 385 14.01 10.00 -11.07
C GLY A 385 13.38 9.33 -9.83
N ASP A 386 12.06 9.35 -9.75
CA ASP A 386 11.32 8.87 -8.56
C ASP A 386 10.83 7.43 -8.69
N HIS A 387 10.48 7.02 -9.88
CA HIS A 387 9.82 5.74 -10.13
C HIS A 387 10.72 4.71 -10.81
N PHE A 388 11.85 5.13 -11.37
CA PHE A 388 12.69 4.29 -12.20
C PHE A 388 13.98 3.88 -11.47
N LYS A 389 14.35 2.61 -11.52
CA LYS A 389 15.60 2.07 -10.97
C LYS A 389 16.23 1.14 -11.99
N GLY A 390 17.52 1.31 -12.24
CA GLY A 390 18.32 0.41 -13.05
C GLY A 390 19.39 -0.28 -12.22
N SER A 391 19.72 -1.51 -12.54
CA SER A 391 20.88 -2.18 -11.94
C SER A 391 21.63 -3.05 -12.95
N VAL A 392 22.94 -3.14 -12.75
CA VAL A 392 23.84 -4.05 -13.48
C VAL A 392 24.75 -4.76 -12.48
N GLY A 393 25.15 -5.98 -12.78
CA GLY A 393 25.95 -6.74 -11.82
C GLY A 393 26.61 -7.97 -12.39
N LEU A 394 27.17 -8.75 -11.47
CA LEU A 394 27.79 -10.04 -11.70
C LEU A 394 27.20 -11.04 -10.73
N ILE A 395 27.01 -12.29 -11.16
CA ILE A 395 26.58 -13.40 -10.32
C ILE A 395 27.38 -14.65 -10.67
N GLY A 396 28.07 -15.20 -9.68
CA GLY A 396 28.68 -16.54 -9.77
C GLY A 396 27.71 -17.56 -9.19
N GLU A 397 27.52 -18.66 -9.88
CA GLU A 397 26.65 -19.75 -9.47
C GLU A 397 27.32 -21.10 -9.62
N VAL A 398 27.27 -21.91 -8.56
CA VAL A 398 27.68 -23.33 -8.59
C VAL A 398 26.49 -24.16 -8.14
N GLY A 399 26.12 -25.17 -8.96
CA GLY A 399 24.93 -25.96 -8.69
C GLY A 399 25.13 -27.46 -9.03
N ARG A 400 24.42 -28.29 -8.26
CA ARG A 400 24.22 -29.70 -8.55
C ARG A 400 22.74 -30.02 -8.56
N ILE A 401 22.21 -30.26 -9.75
CA ILE A 401 20.78 -30.45 -10.00
C ILE A 401 20.58 -31.86 -10.55
N ARG A 402 19.69 -32.62 -9.94
CA ARG A 402 19.35 -33.97 -10.37
C ARG A 402 17.92 -34.02 -10.86
N ARG A 403 17.71 -34.56 -12.05
CA ARG A 403 16.40 -34.90 -12.60
C ARG A 403 16.45 -36.38 -13.05
N GLU A 404 15.58 -37.19 -12.48
CA GLU A 404 15.61 -38.66 -12.71
C GLU A 404 17.03 -39.21 -12.49
N ASN A 405 17.59 -39.84 -13.51
CA ASN A 405 18.95 -40.42 -13.49
C ASN A 405 20.04 -39.44 -13.96
N THR A 406 19.67 -38.23 -14.40
CA THR A 406 20.62 -37.25 -14.93
C THR A 406 21.02 -36.24 -13.88
N THR A 407 22.32 -36.02 -13.71
CA THR A 407 22.87 -34.98 -12.83
C THR A 407 23.52 -33.89 -13.67
N TYR A 408 23.09 -32.65 -13.43
CA TYR A 408 23.64 -31.42 -14.03
C TYR A 408 24.54 -30.75 -12.99
N ASN A 409 25.84 -30.68 -13.27
CA ASN A 409 26.77 -29.85 -12.50
C ASN A 409 26.97 -28.55 -13.26
N THR A 410 26.63 -27.42 -12.65
CA THR A 410 26.68 -26.10 -13.28
C THR A 410 27.71 -25.22 -12.61
N HIS A 411 28.51 -24.52 -13.41
CA HIS A 411 29.41 -23.45 -12.99
C HIS A 411 29.18 -22.28 -13.93
N LEU A 412 28.45 -21.28 -13.48
CA LEU A 412 27.95 -20.19 -14.31
C LEU A 412 28.42 -18.84 -13.77
N LEU A 413 28.84 -17.97 -14.69
CA LEU A 413 29.00 -16.54 -14.44
C LEU A 413 27.94 -15.81 -15.25
N GLY A 414 27.09 -15.02 -14.55
CA GLY A 414 26.02 -14.26 -15.15
C GLY A 414 26.26 -12.76 -15.04
N PHE A 415 25.71 -12.01 -15.98
CA PHE A 415 25.78 -10.54 -16.07
C PHE A 415 24.35 -9.98 -16.04
N PRO A 416 23.67 -9.91 -14.87
CA PRO A 416 22.30 -9.42 -14.79
C PRO A 416 22.24 -7.92 -15.04
N GLY A 417 21.37 -7.51 -15.99
CA GLY A 417 20.85 -6.17 -16.15
C GLY A 417 19.38 -6.15 -15.77
N GLU A 418 18.94 -5.21 -14.95
CA GLU A 418 17.58 -5.11 -14.46
C GLU A 418 17.09 -3.66 -14.52
N LEU A 419 15.84 -3.49 -14.99
CA LEU A 419 15.12 -2.22 -14.99
C LEU A 419 13.83 -2.40 -14.23
N LYS A 420 13.52 -1.47 -13.32
CA LYS A 420 12.28 -1.43 -12.54
C LYS A 420 11.66 -0.06 -12.62
N LEU A 421 10.38 -0.04 -12.95
CA LEU A 421 9.50 1.10 -12.82
C LEU A 421 8.44 0.76 -11.77
N ASP A 422 8.29 1.59 -10.76
CA ASP A 422 7.20 1.49 -9.80
C ASP A 422 6.53 2.86 -9.67
N ALA A 423 5.35 2.98 -10.26
CA ALA A 423 4.48 4.14 -10.20
C ALA A 423 3.16 3.81 -9.49
N SER A 424 3.15 2.76 -8.65
CA SER A 424 2.01 2.41 -7.81
C SER A 424 1.96 3.28 -6.55
N ASP A 425 0.76 3.40 -6.00
CA ASP A 425 0.48 4.17 -4.78
C ASP A 425 0.93 3.45 -3.50
N ASP A 426 0.90 2.12 -3.45
CA ASP A 426 1.28 1.31 -2.29
C ASP A 426 2.01 0.04 -2.73
N LEU A 427 3.03 -0.39 -1.95
CA LEU A 427 3.84 -1.57 -2.26
C LEU A 427 3.12 -2.89 -2.00
N LEU A 428 2.29 -2.97 -0.95
CA LEU A 428 1.64 -4.20 -0.50
C LEU A 428 0.18 -4.32 -0.96
N ASN A 429 -0.48 -3.18 -1.14
CA ASN A 429 -1.89 -3.13 -1.56
C ASN A 429 -2.11 -2.05 -2.63
N PRO A 430 -1.51 -2.18 -3.82
CA PRO A 430 -1.63 -1.17 -4.86
C PRO A 430 -3.07 -1.05 -5.34
N THR A 431 -3.55 0.21 -5.41
CA THR A 431 -4.89 0.54 -5.88
C THR A 431 -4.87 1.35 -7.17
N ARG A 432 -3.77 2.05 -7.45
CA ARG A 432 -3.60 2.89 -8.64
C ARG A 432 -2.17 2.81 -9.16
N GLY A 433 -1.99 2.97 -10.47
CA GLY A 433 -0.70 3.07 -11.11
C GLY A 433 -0.25 1.80 -11.80
N ALA A 434 1.05 1.68 -12.04
CA ALA A 434 1.62 0.55 -12.75
C ALA A 434 3.02 0.21 -12.26
N ARG A 435 3.42 -1.06 -12.46
CA ARG A 435 4.76 -1.57 -12.23
C ARG A 435 5.27 -2.26 -13.48
N VAL A 436 6.54 -2.06 -13.78
CA VAL A 436 7.22 -2.77 -14.88
C VAL A 436 8.57 -3.26 -14.35
N ASP A 437 8.81 -4.55 -14.47
CA ASP A 437 10.07 -5.19 -14.14
C ASP A 437 10.61 -5.88 -15.39
N GLY A 438 11.84 -5.58 -15.75
CA GLY A 438 12.55 -6.24 -16.85
C GLY A 438 13.93 -6.70 -16.41
N ARG A 439 14.29 -7.94 -16.74
CA ARG A 439 15.60 -8.50 -16.45
C ARG A 439 16.15 -9.25 -17.66
N ILE A 440 17.42 -9.03 -17.94
CA ILE A 440 18.21 -9.82 -18.89
C ILE A 440 19.46 -10.32 -18.17
N THR A 441 19.76 -11.60 -18.32
CA THR A 441 20.95 -12.20 -17.71
C THR A 441 21.64 -13.12 -18.72
N PRO A 442 22.66 -12.65 -19.42
CA PRO A 442 23.61 -13.51 -20.12
C PRO A 442 24.40 -14.34 -19.11
N TYR A 443 24.47 -15.62 -19.32
CA TYR A 443 25.32 -16.57 -18.58
C TYR A 443 26.38 -17.13 -19.49
N VAL A 444 27.63 -17.19 -19.00
CA VAL A 444 28.74 -17.91 -19.58
C VAL A 444 29.23 -18.99 -18.61
N GLY A 445 29.81 -20.04 -19.08
CA GLY A 445 30.35 -21.08 -18.22
C GLY A 445 30.00 -22.50 -18.68
N LYS A 446 30.25 -23.46 -17.80
CA LYS A 446 30.07 -24.88 -18.13
C LYS A 446 28.61 -25.31 -17.96
N LEU A 447 27.92 -25.45 -19.09
CA LEU A 447 26.58 -26.02 -19.23
C LEU A 447 26.69 -27.30 -20.06
N ASN A 448 27.18 -28.40 -19.47
CA ASN A 448 27.53 -29.62 -20.22
C ASN A 448 28.40 -29.31 -21.47
N THR A 449 27.78 -29.20 -22.64
CA THR A 449 28.46 -28.92 -23.93
C THR A 449 28.17 -27.52 -24.48
N SER A 450 27.33 -26.71 -23.84
CA SER A 450 26.97 -25.35 -24.32
C SER A 450 27.82 -24.27 -23.66
N PRO A 451 28.34 -23.28 -24.42
CA PRO A 451 29.19 -22.22 -23.88
C PRO A 451 28.43 -21.12 -23.09
N GLY A 452 27.12 -21.15 -23.10
CA GLY A 452 26.30 -20.15 -22.37
C GLY A 452 24.86 -20.12 -22.80
N MET A 453 24.09 -19.25 -22.11
CA MET A 453 22.68 -18.97 -22.39
C MET A 453 22.33 -17.55 -21.97
N THR A 454 21.27 -16.97 -22.55
CA THR A 454 20.71 -15.69 -22.07
C THR A 454 19.27 -15.91 -21.62
N ILE A 455 18.96 -15.49 -20.39
CA ILE A 455 17.61 -15.53 -19.82
C ILE A 455 17.06 -14.11 -19.80
N THR A 456 15.86 -13.91 -20.40
CA THR A 456 15.11 -12.66 -20.33
C THR A 456 13.80 -12.90 -19.62
N GLN A 457 13.38 -11.93 -18.80
CA GLN A 457 12.10 -11.95 -18.09
C GLN A 457 11.55 -10.54 -18.04
N GLY A 458 10.22 -10.41 -18.15
CA GLY A 458 9.52 -9.16 -17.97
C GLY A 458 8.19 -9.39 -17.30
N ASN A 459 7.78 -8.41 -16.48
CA ASN A 459 6.48 -8.37 -15.84
C ASN A 459 5.95 -6.95 -15.90
N VAL A 460 4.68 -6.81 -16.25
CA VAL A 460 3.93 -5.54 -16.21
C VAL A 460 2.69 -5.78 -15.40
N SER A 461 2.43 -4.92 -14.41
CA SER A 461 1.20 -4.94 -13.62
C SER A 461 0.57 -3.54 -13.65
N ALA A 462 -0.76 -3.46 -13.69
CA ALA A 462 -1.51 -2.21 -13.69
C ALA A 462 -2.69 -2.29 -12.73
N TYR A 463 -3.02 -1.15 -12.12
CA TYR A 463 -4.05 -1.03 -11.09
C TYR A 463 -4.93 0.17 -11.41
N LEU A 464 -6.23 -0.07 -11.56
CA LEU A 464 -7.23 0.91 -11.93
C LEU A 464 -8.34 0.95 -10.87
N PRO A 465 -8.44 2.02 -10.07
CA PRO A 465 -9.58 2.20 -9.19
C PRO A 465 -10.82 2.53 -10.02
N PHE A 466 -11.93 1.83 -9.78
CA PHE A 466 -13.21 2.09 -10.45
C PHE A 466 -14.32 2.47 -9.48
N MET A 467 -14.09 2.33 -8.18
CA MET A 467 -15.02 2.72 -7.14
C MET A 467 -14.23 3.34 -5.98
N THR A 468 -14.61 4.56 -5.58
CA THR A 468 -14.03 5.29 -4.45
C THR A 468 -15.14 5.66 -3.46
N ASN A 469 -14.78 5.81 -2.18
CA ASN A 469 -15.68 6.39 -1.19
C ASN A 469 -15.63 7.94 -1.25
N GLU A 470 -16.45 8.60 -0.43
CA GLU A 470 -16.57 10.06 -0.37
C GLU A 470 -15.26 10.79 0.02
N ILE A 471 -14.35 10.10 0.72
CA ILE A 471 -13.03 10.62 1.09
C ILE A 471 -11.93 10.27 0.08
N GLY A 472 -12.31 9.73 -1.08
CA GLY A 472 -11.40 9.43 -2.19
C GLY A 472 -10.59 8.13 -2.03
N GLU A 473 -10.88 7.28 -1.03
CA GLU A 473 -10.24 5.97 -0.89
C GLU A 473 -10.82 4.96 -1.87
N SER A 474 -9.95 4.17 -2.48
CA SER A 474 -10.35 3.13 -3.46
C SER A 474 -11.04 1.96 -2.76
N ARG A 475 -12.31 1.72 -3.11
CA ARG A 475 -13.12 0.58 -2.65
C ARG A 475 -13.18 -0.54 -3.67
N GLY A 476 -13.06 -0.21 -4.95
CA GLY A 476 -13.02 -1.15 -6.06
C GLY A 476 -11.78 -0.93 -6.91
N VAL A 477 -11.01 -2.00 -7.17
CA VAL A 477 -9.79 -1.97 -7.99
C VAL A 477 -9.81 -3.10 -9.00
N LEU A 478 -9.61 -2.77 -10.26
CA LEU A 478 -9.29 -3.72 -11.31
C LEU A 478 -7.76 -3.78 -11.43
N ALA A 479 -7.19 -4.94 -11.12
CA ALA A 479 -5.76 -5.19 -11.24
C ALA A 479 -5.49 -6.20 -12.35
N GLY A 480 -4.40 -6.01 -13.11
CA GLY A 480 -4.00 -6.94 -14.17
C GLY A 480 -2.49 -7.08 -14.27
N PHE A 481 -2.04 -8.21 -14.79
CA PHE A 481 -0.63 -8.42 -15.08
C PHE A 481 -0.39 -9.21 -16.36
N VAL A 482 0.77 -8.98 -16.94
CA VAL A 482 1.34 -9.77 -18.04
C VAL A 482 2.78 -10.06 -17.70
N LYS A 483 3.18 -11.34 -17.73
CA LYS A 483 4.54 -11.78 -17.47
C LYS A 483 5.03 -12.67 -18.62
N GLY A 484 6.25 -12.42 -19.06
CA GLY A 484 6.88 -13.17 -20.13
C GLY A 484 8.33 -13.51 -19.80
N GLY A 485 8.81 -14.61 -20.39
CA GLY A 485 10.22 -15.00 -20.25
C GLY A 485 10.69 -15.83 -21.41
N SER A 486 11.98 -15.74 -21.74
CA SER A 486 12.63 -16.47 -22.81
C SER A 486 14.05 -16.88 -22.45
N ILE A 487 14.45 -18.08 -22.86
CA ILE A 487 15.83 -18.58 -22.76
C ILE A 487 16.40 -18.74 -24.17
N PHE A 488 17.40 -17.95 -24.47
CA PHE A 488 18.13 -18.00 -25.74
C PHE A 488 19.28 -19.01 -25.65
N ILE A 489 19.06 -20.18 -26.20
CA ILE A 489 20.01 -21.31 -26.28
C ILE A 489 19.61 -22.22 -27.44
N LYS A 490 20.46 -23.12 -27.89
CA LYS A 490 20.19 -24.03 -29.03
C LYS A 490 19.05 -25.01 -28.73
N SER A 491 19.12 -25.76 -27.63
CA SER A 491 18.11 -26.74 -27.21
C SER A 491 17.76 -26.59 -25.73
N LEU A 492 16.55 -27.03 -25.34
CA LEU A 492 16.11 -27.12 -23.94
C LEU A 492 16.96 -28.11 -23.14
N ASP A 493 17.52 -29.13 -23.78
CA ASP A 493 18.31 -30.17 -23.12
C ASP A 493 19.60 -29.62 -22.49
N PHE A 494 20.13 -28.52 -23.04
CA PHE A 494 21.27 -27.82 -22.47
C PHE A 494 20.93 -26.94 -21.28
N VAL A 495 19.63 -26.65 -21.05
CA VAL A 495 19.20 -25.85 -19.93
C VAL A 495 19.05 -26.70 -18.68
N PRO A 496 19.81 -26.44 -17.60
CA PRO A 496 19.62 -27.14 -16.33
C PRO A 496 18.17 -26.97 -15.84
N PRO A 497 17.56 -27.98 -15.23
CA PRO A 497 16.15 -27.92 -14.80
C PRO A 497 15.81 -26.72 -13.92
N ASN A 498 16.69 -26.28 -13.03
CA ASN A 498 16.50 -25.12 -12.17
C ASN A 498 16.55 -23.75 -12.90
N LYS A 499 16.96 -23.73 -14.18
CA LYS A 499 16.99 -22.53 -15.03
C LYS A 499 15.83 -22.48 -16.03
N ARG A 500 15.08 -23.58 -16.18
CA ARG A 500 13.90 -23.63 -17.06
C ARG A 500 12.76 -22.82 -16.48
N PHE A 501 11.86 -22.39 -17.34
CA PHE A 501 10.61 -21.79 -16.89
C PHE A 501 9.61 -22.86 -16.48
N TYR A 502 8.89 -22.57 -15.41
CA TYR A 502 7.77 -23.35 -14.89
C TYR A 502 6.63 -22.41 -14.53
N ALA A 503 5.40 -22.88 -14.56
CA ALA A 503 4.21 -22.14 -14.13
C ALA A 503 3.28 -23.02 -13.28
N GLY A 504 2.34 -22.38 -12.60
CA GLY A 504 1.41 -22.99 -11.63
C GLY A 504 1.87 -22.82 -10.19
N GLY A 505 0.91 -22.68 -9.30
CA GLY A 505 1.10 -22.40 -7.87
C GLY A 505 0.68 -20.98 -7.47
N GLY A 506 0.80 -20.66 -6.19
CA GLY A 506 0.28 -19.42 -5.60
C GLY A 506 0.92 -18.12 -6.08
N GLY A 507 2.11 -18.19 -6.68
CA GLY A 507 2.83 -17.04 -7.26
C GLY A 507 2.86 -17.02 -8.79
N SER A 508 2.01 -17.82 -9.45
CA SER A 508 1.91 -17.97 -10.90
C SER A 508 0.43 -18.12 -11.28
N VAL A 509 0.03 -19.19 -11.95
CA VAL A 509 -1.37 -19.45 -12.28
C VAL A 509 -2.01 -20.29 -11.18
N ARG A 510 -2.85 -19.65 -10.36
CA ARG A 510 -3.61 -20.31 -9.27
C ARG A 510 -4.59 -21.33 -9.86
N GLY A 511 -4.84 -22.40 -9.11
CA GLY A 511 -5.68 -23.53 -9.57
C GLY A 511 -4.87 -24.72 -10.06
N TYR A 512 -3.69 -24.49 -10.61
CA TYR A 512 -2.74 -25.56 -10.92
C TYR A 512 -1.72 -25.76 -9.80
N GLY A 513 -1.27 -27.01 -9.61
CA GLY A 513 -0.22 -27.33 -8.64
C GLY A 513 1.10 -26.63 -8.99
N TYR A 514 1.95 -26.47 -7.99
CA TYR A 514 3.25 -25.80 -8.13
C TYR A 514 4.09 -26.45 -9.24
N GLN A 515 4.53 -25.66 -10.23
CA GLN A 515 5.28 -26.07 -11.42
C GLN A 515 4.54 -27.06 -12.35
N MET A 516 3.26 -27.32 -12.13
CA MET A 516 2.53 -28.33 -12.90
C MET A 516 1.97 -27.81 -14.22
N LEU A 517 1.93 -26.51 -14.45
CA LEU A 517 1.43 -25.93 -15.69
C LEU A 517 2.54 -25.93 -16.74
N GLY A 518 2.32 -26.63 -17.84
CA GLY A 518 3.29 -26.77 -18.95
C GLY A 518 3.45 -28.22 -19.42
N PRO A 519 4.47 -28.52 -20.23
CA PRO A 519 4.74 -29.86 -20.73
C PRO A 519 5.14 -30.79 -19.61
N LEU A 520 4.63 -32.01 -19.65
CA LEU A 520 4.92 -33.12 -18.74
C LEU A 520 5.55 -34.27 -19.53
N ASP A 521 6.39 -35.07 -18.88
CA ASP A 521 6.89 -36.30 -19.43
C ASP A 521 5.86 -37.45 -19.29
N SER A 522 6.28 -38.66 -19.70
CA SER A 522 5.45 -39.87 -19.64
C SER A 522 5.03 -40.26 -18.22
N GLN A 523 5.75 -39.80 -17.19
CA GLN A 523 5.47 -40.05 -15.78
C GLN A 523 4.70 -38.89 -15.13
N ASN A 524 4.24 -37.91 -15.93
CA ASN A 524 3.59 -36.67 -15.50
C ASN A 524 4.47 -35.77 -14.59
N ILE A 525 5.78 -35.80 -14.81
CA ILE A 525 6.77 -34.94 -14.18
C ILE A 525 6.96 -33.69 -15.05
N PRO A 526 6.99 -32.48 -14.48
CA PRO A 526 7.17 -31.25 -15.24
C PRO A 526 8.51 -31.17 -15.95
N LEU A 527 8.49 -30.94 -17.25
CA LEU A 527 9.70 -30.78 -18.09
C LEU A 527 10.29 -29.37 -17.98
N GLY A 528 9.44 -28.37 -17.66
CA GLY A 528 9.77 -26.97 -17.83
C GLY A 528 9.86 -26.56 -19.30
N GLY A 529 10.17 -25.30 -19.55
CA GLY A 529 10.24 -24.75 -20.91
C GLY A 529 11.32 -23.70 -21.09
N ARG A 530 11.55 -23.33 -22.36
CA ARG A 530 12.40 -22.20 -22.73
C ARG A 530 11.67 -20.88 -22.73
N SER A 531 10.35 -20.89 -22.77
CA SER A 531 9.56 -19.67 -22.68
C SER A 531 8.40 -19.82 -21.70
N LEU A 532 8.00 -18.69 -21.15
CA LEU A 532 6.89 -18.49 -20.23
C LEU A 532 6.03 -17.36 -20.72
N ALA A 533 4.71 -17.55 -20.71
CA ALA A 533 3.72 -16.48 -20.83
C ALA A 533 2.68 -16.65 -19.73
N GLU A 534 2.43 -15.61 -18.96
CA GLU A 534 1.38 -15.55 -17.95
C GLU A 534 0.60 -14.24 -18.09
N VAL A 535 -0.70 -14.30 -17.92
CA VAL A 535 -1.59 -13.14 -17.85
C VAL A 535 -2.59 -13.36 -16.73
N GLY A 536 -3.05 -12.30 -16.11
CA GLY A 536 -4.09 -12.43 -15.11
C GLY A 536 -4.78 -11.12 -14.81
N THR A 537 -5.97 -11.22 -14.27
CA THR A 537 -6.76 -10.09 -13.79
C THR A 537 -7.42 -10.43 -12.47
N GLU A 538 -7.52 -9.43 -11.60
CA GLU A 538 -8.24 -9.49 -10.33
C GLU A 538 -9.20 -8.32 -10.21
N LEU A 539 -10.44 -8.60 -9.85
CA LEU A 539 -11.41 -7.61 -9.39
C LEU A 539 -11.39 -7.65 -7.85
N ARG A 540 -10.92 -6.57 -7.23
CA ARG A 540 -10.78 -6.41 -5.78
C ARG A 540 -11.86 -5.47 -5.27
N ILE A 541 -12.66 -5.89 -4.29
CA ILE A 541 -13.73 -5.08 -3.68
C ILE A 541 -13.54 -5.06 -2.17
N LYS A 542 -13.30 -3.88 -1.61
CA LYS A 542 -13.21 -3.62 -0.17
C LYS A 542 -14.61 -3.35 0.35
N THR A 543 -15.21 -4.31 1.07
CA THR A 543 -16.59 -4.21 1.57
C THR A 543 -16.69 -3.43 2.89
N THR A 544 -15.71 -3.59 3.77
CA THR A 544 -15.55 -2.82 5.01
C THR A 544 -14.13 -2.27 5.10
N GLU A 545 -13.80 -1.51 6.16
CA GLU A 545 -12.43 -1.04 6.37
C GLU A 545 -11.41 -2.18 6.48
N THR A 546 -11.84 -3.31 7.00
CA THR A 546 -10.96 -4.45 7.29
C THR A 546 -11.17 -5.66 6.38
N LEU A 547 -12.29 -5.72 5.64
CA LEU A 547 -12.65 -6.90 4.86
C LEU A 547 -12.84 -6.58 3.38
N GLY A 548 -12.48 -7.53 2.52
CA GLY A 548 -12.71 -7.45 1.08
C GLY A 548 -12.76 -8.81 0.42
N PHE A 549 -13.29 -8.81 -0.79
CA PHE A 549 -13.39 -9.96 -1.68
C PHE A 549 -12.63 -9.73 -2.97
N VAL A 550 -12.15 -10.81 -3.54
CA VAL A 550 -11.44 -10.79 -4.82
C VAL A 550 -11.97 -11.92 -5.69
N THR A 551 -12.22 -11.63 -6.96
CA THR A 551 -12.36 -12.64 -8.00
C THR A 551 -11.20 -12.52 -8.98
N PHE A 552 -10.73 -13.63 -9.52
CA PHE A 552 -9.57 -13.61 -10.42
C PHE A 552 -9.67 -14.65 -11.51
N LEU A 553 -9.02 -14.32 -12.63
CA LEU A 553 -8.81 -15.18 -13.78
C LEU A 553 -7.34 -15.07 -14.19
N GLU A 554 -6.64 -16.20 -14.27
CA GLU A 554 -5.22 -16.28 -14.62
C GLU A 554 -5.00 -17.35 -15.67
N GLY A 555 -4.14 -17.04 -16.62
CA GLY A 555 -3.75 -17.98 -17.66
C GLY A 555 -2.25 -18.04 -17.82
N GLY A 556 -1.73 -19.21 -18.21
CA GLY A 556 -0.30 -19.36 -18.46
C GLY A 556 0.03 -20.44 -19.47
N SER A 557 1.15 -20.28 -20.10
CA SER A 557 1.75 -21.28 -20.97
C SER A 557 3.27 -21.37 -20.73
N VAL A 558 3.78 -22.59 -20.80
CA VAL A 558 5.22 -22.89 -20.77
C VAL A 558 5.52 -23.77 -21.97
N THR A 559 6.48 -23.37 -22.81
CA THR A 559 6.77 -24.09 -24.06
C THR A 559 8.26 -24.32 -24.28
N ALA A 560 8.59 -25.29 -25.14
CA ALA A 560 9.96 -25.55 -25.57
C ALA A 560 10.45 -24.53 -26.62
N SER A 561 9.56 -23.70 -27.20
CA SER A 561 9.92 -22.65 -28.15
C SER A 561 10.64 -21.49 -27.45
N LYS A 562 11.36 -20.65 -28.21
CA LYS A 562 12.03 -19.45 -27.66
C LYS A 562 11.02 -18.34 -27.34
N ALA A 563 10.00 -18.19 -28.16
CA ALA A 563 9.02 -17.12 -28.02
C ALA A 563 7.95 -17.48 -27.00
N PRO A 564 7.62 -16.59 -26.04
CA PRO A 564 6.45 -16.74 -25.18
C PRO A 564 5.18 -16.90 -26.02
N ASP A 565 4.33 -17.83 -25.64
CA ASP A 565 3.08 -18.12 -26.38
C ASP A 565 1.86 -17.67 -25.58
N PHE A 566 1.32 -16.55 -25.96
CA PHE A 566 0.09 -15.96 -25.41
C PHE A 566 -1.19 -16.41 -26.13
N ARG A 567 -1.13 -17.38 -27.05
CA ARG A 567 -2.30 -17.87 -27.77
C ARG A 567 -3.20 -18.66 -26.85
N GLY A 568 -4.45 -18.27 -26.79
CA GLY A 568 -5.43 -18.79 -25.83
C GLY A 568 -5.59 -20.31 -25.83
N LYS A 569 -5.46 -21.00 -26.98
CA LYS A 569 -5.58 -22.45 -27.07
C LYS A 569 -4.43 -23.24 -26.42
N ASN A 570 -3.25 -22.61 -26.24
CA ASN A 570 -2.08 -23.21 -25.60
C ASN A 570 -1.95 -22.79 -24.15
N MET A 571 -2.77 -21.84 -23.68
CA MET A 571 -2.82 -21.40 -22.30
C MET A 571 -3.73 -22.31 -21.46
N LEU A 572 -3.30 -22.59 -20.24
CA LEU A 572 -4.11 -23.23 -19.22
C LEU A 572 -4.60 -22.15 -18.27
N TRP A 573 -5.91 -22.13 -18.02
CA TRP A 573 -6.57 -21.09 -17.27
C TRP A 573 -7.05 -21.57 -15.91
N GLY A 574 -6.86 -20.76 -14.88
CA GLY A 574 -7.39 -20.96 -13.54
C GLY A 574 -8.23 -19.75 -13.14
N ALA A 575 -9.32 -20.00 -12.45
CA ALA A 575 -10.20 -18.96 -11.91
C ALA A 575 -10.47 -19.23 -10.43
N GLY A 576 -10.82 -18.20 -9.69
CA GLY A 576 -11.09 -18.37 -8.27
C GLY A 576 -11.65 -17.14 -7.59
N VAL A 577 -11.86 -17.34 -6.29
CA VAL A 577 -12.34 -16.31 -5.37
C VAL A 577 -11.38 -16.21 -4.20
N GLY A 578 -11.30 -15.03 -3.61
CA GLY A 578 -10.44 -14.80 -2.46
C GLY A 578 -11.08 -13.87 -1.45
N PHE A 579 -10.67 -14.05 -0.20
CA PHE A 579 -11.02 -13.20 0.91
C PHE A 579 -9.78 -12.41 1.34
N ARG A 580 -9.97 -11.16 1.74
CA ARG A 580 -8.92 -10.25 2.19
C ARG A 580 -9.27 -9.69 3.56
N TYR A 581 -8.32 -9.78 4.49
CA TYR A 581 -8.38 -9.09 5.75
C TYR A 581 -7.28 -8.04 5.79
N TYR A 582 -7.67 -6.76 5.72
CA TYR A 582 -6.74 -5.63 5.71
C TYR A 582 -6.25 -5.34 7.12
N SER A 583 -4.98 -5.63 7.37
CA SER A 583 -4.30 -5.36 8.64
C SER A 583 -3.26 -4.24 8.48
N THR A 584 -2.74 -3.74 9.59
CA THR A 584 -1.68 -2.70 9.61
C THR A 584 -0.37 -3.15 8.95
N VAL A 585 -0.12 -4.45 8.83
CA VAL A 585 1.07 -5.02 8.18
C VAL A 585 0.81 -5.46 6.73
N GLY A 586 -0.38 -5.16 6.19
CA GLY A 586 -0.81 -5.52 4.84
C GLY A 586 -1.99 -6.51 4.83
N PRO A 587 -2.58 -6.75 3.66
CA PRO A 587 -3.72 -7.65 3.54
C PRO A 587 -3.31 -9.12 3.73
N ILE A 588 -4.00 -9.82 4.63
CA ILE A 588 -3.96 -11.28 4.72
C ILE A 588 -4.92 -11.81 3.67
N ARG A 589 -4.45 -12.65 2.78
CA ARG A 589 -5.25 -13.23 1.71
C ARG A 589 -5.51 -14.72 1.92
N VAL A 590 -6.73 -15.13 1.58
CA VAL A 590 -7.17 -16.52 1.53
C VAL A 590 -7.81 -16.73 0.17
N ASP A 591 -7.22 -17.56 -0.68
CA ASP A 591 -7.68 -17.78 -2.05
C ASP A 591 -8.08 -19.24 -2.26
N LEU A 592 -9.20 -19.46 -2.95
CA LEU A 592 -9.65 -20.74 -3.46
C LEU A 592 -9.67 -20.66 -5.00
N ALA A 593 -8.93 -21.53 -5.66
CA ALA A 593 -8.73 -21.50 -7.10
C ALA A 593 -9.01 -22.85 -7.75
N PHE A 594 -9.59 -22.82 -8.94
CA PHE A 594 -9.99 -23.97 -9.73
C PHE A 594 -9.30 -23.93 -11.09
N PRO A 595 -8.74 -25.07 -11.58
CA PRO A 595 -8.28 -25.16 -12.95
C PRO A 595 -9.50 -25.27 -13.88
N LEU A 596 -9.61 -24.41 -14.89
CA LEU A 596 -10.72 -24.44 -15.86
C LEU A 596 -10.62 -25.65 -16.79
N LYS A 597 -9.42 -26.18 -16.97
CA LYS A 597 -9.18 -27.42 -17.74
C LYS A 597 -8.31 -28.36 -16.90
N ARG A 598 -8.89 -29.43 -16.39
CA ARG A 598 -8.16 -30.48 -15.69
C ARG A 598 -7.59 -31.48 -16.70
N ARG A 599 -6.25 -31.62 -16.70
CA ARG A 599 -5.57 -32.61 -17.55
C ARG A 599 -5.74 -34.01 -16.95
N ARG A 600 -5.74 -35.00 -17.82
CA ARG A 600 -5.89 -36.42 -17.44
C ARG A 600 -4.75 -37.24 -18.04
N VAL A 601 -4.37 -38.31 -17.35
CA VAL A 601 -3.39 -39.27 -17.82
C VAL A 601 -3.96 -40.00 -19.02
N ILE A 602 -3.19 -40.05 -20.09
CA ILE A 602 -3.55 -40.78 -21.32
C ILE A 602 -3.65 -42.28 -20.99
N GLY A 603 -4.75 -42.92 -21.39
CA GLY A 603 -4.97 -44.36 -21.22
C GLY A 603 -5.75 -44.74 -19.94
N CYS A 604 -5.62 -44.07 -18.80
CA CYS A 604 -6.35 -44.43 -17.58
C CYS A 604 -7.36 -43.36 -17.09
N GLY A 605 -7.40 -42.19 -17.74
CA GLY A 605 -8.33 -41.12 -17.42
C GLY A 605 -8.16 -40.47 -16.03
N LYS A 606 -7.20 -40.89 -15.22
CA LYS A 606 -6.91 -40.32 -13.90
C LYS A 606 -6.51 -38.85 -14.00
N ALA A 607 -7.09 -38.01 -13.16
CA ALA A 607 -6.79 -36.57 -13.18
C ALA A 607 -5.36 -36.31 -12.69
N ILE A 608 -4.61 -35.51 -13.45
CA ILE A 608 -3.27 -35.00 -13.10
C ILE A 608 -3.42 -33.79 -12.18
N ASP A 609 -4.33 -32.90 -12.54
CA ASP A 609 -4.57 -31.66 -11.81
C ASP A 609 -5.62 -31.87 -10.71
N ALA A 610 -5.35 -31.33 -9.51
CA ALA A 610 -6.28 -31.35 -8.40
C ALA A 610 -7.57 -30.57 -8.76
N PRO A 611 -8.72 -30.87 -8.13
CA PRO A 611 -9.96 -30.17 -8.41
C PRO A 611 -9.92 -28.69 -8.00
N PHE A 612 -9.18 -28.35 -6.98
CA PHE A 612 -8.97 -27.00 -6.47
C PHE A 612 -7.62 -26.87 -5.78
N GLN A 613 -7.21 -25.65 -5.55
CA GLN A 613 -6.04 -25.27 -4.75
C GLN A 613 -6.43 -24.18 -3.76
N PHE A 614 -5.87 -24.23 -2.56
CA PHE A 614 -6.11 -23.28 -1.49
C PHE A 614 -4.78 -22.61 -1.09
N TYR A 615 -4.83 -21.27 -0.87
CA TYR A 615 -3.66 -20.47 -0.56
C TYR A 615 -3.95 -19.51 0.60
N ILE A 616 -2.98 -19.35 1.51
CA ILE A 616 -2.98 -18.32 2.56
C ILE A 616 -1.64 -17.61 2.51
N SER A 617 -1.64 -16.28 2.46
CA SER A 617 -0.41 -15.48 2.51
C SER A 617 -0.69 -14.02 2.88
N VAL A 618 0.36 -13.21 3.07
CA VAL A 618 0.29 -11.77 3.32
C VAL A 618 0.66 -11.03 2.03
N GLY A 619 0.03 -9.88 1.77
CA GLY A 619 0.17 -9.07 0.56
C GLY A 619 -0.80 -9.48 -0.55
N GLN A 620 -0.82 -8.71 -1.66
CA GLN A 620 -1.58 -9.04 -2.87
C GLN A 620 -0.84 -10.06 -3.74
N ALA A 621 -1.50 -10.61 -4.75
CA ALA A 621 -0.91 -11.62 -5.64
C ALA A 621 0.18 -11.01 -6.54
N PHE A 622 0.05 -9.75 -6.94
CA PHE A 622 0.96 -8.99 -7.79
C PHE A 622 0.74 -7.48 -7.55
#